data_b8976caf14b9f16f98a6fa538b7f777a
#
_entry.id   b8976caf14b9f16f98a6fa538b7f777a
#
_cell.length_a   1.000
_cell.length_b   1.000
_cell.length_c   1.000
_cell.angle_alpha   90.00
_cell.angle_beta   90.00
_cell.angle_gamma   90.00
#
_symmetry.space_group_name_H-M   'P 1'
#
loop_
_entity.id
_entity.type
_entity.pdbx_description
1 polymer ?
#
loop_
_entity_poly.entity_id
_entity_poly.type
_entity_poly.pdbx_seq_one_letter_code
_entity_poly.pdbx_strand_id
1 'polypeptide(L)'
;LSEKLTLKQKQDEEYPKIIRSDSILFACTGTIGEKFPLEKIKNSLPNLVDNIKYNQNKLIWMKAASGIKTTDTKPKLAMSECKIGNTPIKVYGIAKGSGMIFPNMATTLGFIFTDANLSSSILKNILKDTIETTFNAISCDGDTSTNDMVSIFATNKANNSEIKSHKEKKLHD
;
A
#
# COMPACT_ATOMS: atom_id res chain seq x y z
N LEU A 1 -7.42 -2.10 -17.92
CA LEU A 1 -6.58 -2.70 -16.86
C LEU A 1 -7.30 -3.86 -16.19
N SER A 2 -8.53 -3.65 -15.67
CA SER A 2 -9.30 -4.69 -14.95
C SER A 2 -9.50 -5.96 -15.78
N GLU A 3 -9.85 -5.84 -17.06
CA GLU A 3 -10.01 -6.99 -17.97
C GLU A 3 -8.69 -7.78 -18.11
N LYS A 4 -7.57 -7.10 -18.34
CA LYS A 4 -6.27 -7.76 -18.47
C LYS A 4 -5.82 -8.44 -17.18
N LEU A 5 -6.08 -7.82 -16.03
CA LEU A 5 -5.81 -8.43 -14.73
C LEU A 5 -6.70 -9.66 -14.49
N THR A 6 -7.97 -9.58 -14.85
CA THR A 6 -8.90 -10.73 -14.76
C THR A 6 -8.42 -11.89 -15.64
N LEU A 7 -8.01 -11.61 -16.88
CA LEU A 7 -7.51 -12.64 -17.80
C LEU A 7 -6.21 -13.28 -17.26
N LYS A 8 -5.29 -12.48 -16.73
CA LYS A 8 -4.07 -13.00 -16.12
C LYS A 8 -4.37 -13.89 -14.91
N GLN A 9 -5.26 -13.45 -14.04
CA GLN A 9 -5.64 -14.24 -12.86
C GLN A 9 -6.29 -15.58 -13.23
N LYS A 10 -7.08 -15.63 -14.31
CA LYS A 10 -7.65 -16.88 -14.82
C LYS A 10 -6.62 -17.92 -15.27
N GLN A 11 -5.42 -17.48 -15.62
CA GLN A 11 -4.32 -18.38 -16.01
C GLN A 11 -3.58 -18.97 -14.81
N ASP A 12 -3.60 -18.26 -13.66
CA ASP A 12 -2.70 -18.52 -12.55
C ASP A 12 -3.41 -19.02 -11.28
N GLU A 13 -4.75 -18.99 -11.24
CA GLU A 13 -5.53 -19.39 -10.06
C GLU A 13 -6.58 -20.47 -10.38
N GLU A 14 -6.76 -21.36 -9.40
CA GLU A 14 -7.78 -22.42 -9.44
C GLU A 14 -9.22 -21.84 -9.48
N TYR A 15 -9.42 -20.66 -8.87
CA TYR A 15 -10.70 -19.95 -8.84
C TYR A 15 -10.52 -18.49 -9.29
N PRO A 16 -10.65 -18.23 -10.59
CA PRO A 16 -10.46 -16.88 -11.12
C PRO A 16 -11.55 -15.93 -10.63
N LYS A 17 -11.14 -14.80 -10.09
CA LYS A 17 -12.05 -13.71 -9.70
C LYS A 17 -12.10 -12.64 -10.79
N ILE A 18 -13.27 -12.09 -11.02
CA ILE A 18 -13.40 -10.90 -11.87
C ILE A 18 -12.89 -9.69 -11.11
N ILE A 19 -11.85 -9.05 -11.65
CA ILE A 19 -11.33 -7.80 -11.12
C ILE A 19 -12.12 -6.65 -11.73
N ARG A 20 -12.90 -5.99 -10.89
CA ARG A 20 -13.74 -4.84 -11.30
C ARG A 20 -12.89 -3.57 -11.33
N SER A 21 -13.26 -2.62 -12.17
CA SER A 21 -12.57 -1.32 -12.26
C SER A 21 -12.63 -0.52 -10.97
N ASP A 22 -13.71 -0.63 -10.21
CA ASP A 22 -13.89 0.01 -8.90
C ASP A 22 -13.04 -0.60 -7.77
N SER A 23 -12.46 -1.78 -8.01
CA SER A 23 -11.53 -2.44 -7.10
C SER A 23 -10.07 -2.04 -7.32
N ILE A 24 -9.80 -1.18 -8.31
CA ILE A 24 -8.45 -0.70 -8.62
C ILE A 24 -8.29 0.72 -8.09
N LEU A 25 -7.38 0.88 -7.14
CA LEU A 25 -7.06 2.17 -6.53
C LEU A 25 -5.82 2.76 -7.21
N PHE A 26 -5.84 4.07 -7.37
CA PHE A 26 -4.72 4.83 -7.91
C PHE A 26 -4.17 5.79 -6.87
N ALA A 27 -2.86 5.90 -6.84
CA ALA A 27 -2.15 6.93 -6.10
C ALA A 27 -1.14 7.58 -7.03
N CYS A 28 -1.05 8.88 -7.00
CA CYS A 28 -0.05 9.59 -7.77
C CYS A 28 0.38 10.88 -7.06
N THR A 29 1.58 11.32 -7.35
CA THR A 29 2.05 12.67 -7.03
C THR A 29 2.64 13.27 -8.30
N GLY A 30 2.68 14.60 -8.38
CA GLY A 30 3.25 15.30 -9.52
C GLY A 30 3.26 16.80 -9.29
N THR A 31 3.81 17.54 -10.24
CA THR A 31 3.85 19.01 -10.19
C THR A 31 2.44 19.56 -10.35
N ILE A 32 2.04 20.44 -9.42
CA ILE A 32 0.73 21.08 -9.45
C ILE A 32 0.65 21.96 -10.71
N GLY A 33 -0.48 21.84 -11.44
CA GLY A 33 -0.71 22.58 -12.67
C GLY A 33 -0.18 21.92 -13.93
N GLU A 34 0.64 20.87 -13.83
CA GLU A 34 1.11 20.11 -14.97
C GLU A 34 0.07 19.12 -15.50
N LYS A 35 0.04 18.94 -16.83
CA LYS A 35 -0.89 18.00 -17.46
C LYS A 35 -0.55 16.55 -17.07
N PHE A 36 -1.53 15.83 -16.57
CA PHE A 36 -1.37 14.42 -16.20
C PHE A 36 -0.96 13.56 -17.42
N PRO A 37 0.11 12.77 -17.33
CA PRO A 37 0.69 12.05 -18.49
C PRO A 37 -0.09 10.76 -18.80
N LEU A 38 -1.40 10.87 -19.06
CA LEU A 38 -2.33 9.75 -19.21
C LEU A 38 -1.88 8.73 -20.26
N GLU A 39 -1.41 9.18 -21.42
CA GLU A 39 -1.03 8.29 -22.50
C GLU A 39 0.24 7.48 -22.16
N LYS A 40 1.21 8.08 -21.46
CA LYS A 40 2.39 7.34 -20.97
C LYS A 40 1.99 6.22 -20.02
N ILE A 41 1.04 6.50 -19.13
CA ILE A 41 0.52 5.51 -18.17
C ILE A 41 -0.23 4.40 -18.91
N LYS A 42 -1.16 4.74 -19.79
CA LYS A 42 -1.91 3.75 -20.58
C LYS A 42 -0.99 2.81 -21.35
N ASN A 43 0.04 3.35 -22.01
CA ASN A 43 1.00 2.58 -22.78
C ASN A 43 1.87 1.65 -21.93
N SER A 44 2.07 1.97 -20.65
CA SER A 44 2.85 1.15 -19.71
C SER A 44 2.02 0.03 -19.07
N LEU A 45 0.69 0.16 -19.01
CA LEU A 45 -0.17 -0.81 -18.32
C LEU A 45 -0.08 -2.25 -18.84
N PRO A 46 -0.02 -2.53 -20.15
CA PRO A 46 0.12 -3.90 -20.64
C PRO A 46 1.36 -4.58 -20.07
N ASN A 47 2.51 -3.93 -20.19
CA ASN A 47 3.78 -4.46 -19.68
C ASN A 47 3.74 -4.63 -18.15
N LEU A 48 3.14 -3.70 -17.43
CA LEU A 48 2.98 -3.81 -15.98
C LEU A 48 2.18 -5.06 -15.60
N VAL A 49 1.05 -5.31 -16.26
CA VAL A 49 0.21 -6.50 -16.01
C VAL A 49 0.96 -7.78 -16.32
N ASP A 50 1.67 -7.83 -17.44
CA ASP A 50 2.43 -9.02 -17.87
C ASP A 50 3.57 -9.36 -16.91
N ASN A 51 4.10 -8.35 -16.20
CA ASN A 51 5.17 -8.51 -15.21
C ASN A 51 4.68 -8.76 -13.78
N ILE A 52 3.37 -8.78 -13.51
CA ILE A 52 2.86 -9.15 -12.20
C ILE A 52 3.22 -10.62 -11.92
N LYS A 53 3.83 -10.84 -10.75
CA LYS A 53 4.25 -12.17 -10.28
C LYS A 53 3.61 -12.46 -8.93
N TYR A 54 3.11 -13.68 -8.77
CA TYR A 54 2.47 -14.10 -7.52
C TYR A 54 3.49 -14.52 -6.44
N ASN A 55 4.66 -15.00 -6.86
CA ASN A 55 5.74 -15.31 -5.93
C ASN A 55 6.53 -14.07 -5.58
N GLN A 56 6.22 -13.49 -4.44
CA GLN A 56 6.83 -12.26 -3.93
C GLN A 56 8.11 -12.58 -3.15
N ASN A 57 9.12 -11.75 -3.31
CA ASN A 57 10.34 -11.79 -2.51
C ASN A 57 10.81 -10.37 -2.17
N LYS A 58 11.77 -10.27 -1.25
CA LYS A 58 12.30 -8.98 -0.79
C LYS A 58 12.81 -8.09 -1.92
N LEU A 59 13.36 -8.67 -2.98
CA LEU A 59 13.89 -7.91 -4.12
C LEU A 59 12.76 -7.24 -4.93
N ILE A 60 11.60 -7.91 -5.07
CA ILE A 60 10.44 -7.33 -5.75
C ILE A 60 9.88 -6.14 -4.96
N TRP A 61 9.79 -6.26 -3.64
CA TRP A 61 9.40 -5.15 -2.76
C TRP A 61 10.36 -3.97 -2.84
N MET A 62 11.66 -4.24 -2.89
CA MET A 62 12.69 -3.21 -3.08
C MET A 62 12.54 -2.50 -4.44
N LYS A 63 12.25 -3.24 -5.52
CA LYS A 63 11.98 -2.67 -6.84
C LYS A 63 10.72 -1.80 -6.83
N ALA A 64 9.64 -2.24 -6.17
CA ALA A 64 8.42 -1.45 -6.03
C ALA A 64 8.68 -0.15 -5.27
N ALA A 65 9.36 -0.23 -4.11
CA ALA A 65 9.75 0.95 -3.34
C ALA A 65 10.66 1.90 -4.12
N SER A 66 11.52 1.38 -4.98
CA SER A 66 12.38 2.19 -5.87
C SER A 66 11.57 2.85 -6.99
N GLY A 67 10.56 2.14 -7.51
CA GLY A 67 9.73 2.62 -8.63
C GLY A 67 8.84 3.81 -8.28
N ILE A 68 8.44 3.95 -7.02
CA ILE A 68 7.59 5.07 -6.56
C ILE A 68 8.38 6.31 -6.12
N LYS A 69 9.71 6.23 -6.03
CA LYS A 69 10.56 7.36 -5.63
C LYS A 69 10.48 8.51 -6.64
N THR A 70 10.60 9.72 -6.11
CA THR A 70 10.83 10.93 -6.90
C THR A 70 12.17 11.55 -6.50
N THR A 71 12.19 12.41 -5.50
CA THR A 71 13.40 13.05 -4.95
C THR A 71 14.07 12.24 -3.84
N ASP A 72 13.49 11.13 -3.44
CA ASP A 72 14.03 10.27 -2.39
C ASP A 72 15.44 9.76 -2.75
N THR A 73 16.37 9.88 -1.86
CA THR A 73 17.75 9.37 -2.04
C THR A 73 17.82 7.85 -1.94
N LYS A 74 16.93 7.24 -1.13
CA LYS A 74 16.89 5.80 -0.88
C LYS A 74 15.43 5.30 -0.95
N PRO A 75 15.19 4.06 -1.41
CA PRO A 75 13.87 3.44 -1.29
C PRO A 75 13.52 3.22 0.18
N LYS A 76 12.28 3.48 0.55
CA LYS A 76 11.76 3.26 1.90
C LYS A 76 10.94 1.99 1.92
N LEU A 77 11.42 1.00 2.64
CA LEU A 77 10.81 -0.31 2.79
C LEU A 77 10.95 -0.74 4.24
N ALA A 78 9.86 -1.19 4.84
CA ALA A 78 9.84 -1.80 6.16
C ALA A 78 9.12 -3.15 6.12
N MET A 79 9.57 -4.07 6.94
CA MET A 79 8.97 -5.38 7.13
C MET A 79 8.93 -5.66 8.62
N SER A 80 7.80 -6.17 9.11
CA SER A 80 7.63 -6.55 10.51
C SER A 80 6.82 -7.84 10.60
N GLU A 81 7.01 -8.57 11.67
CA GLU A 81 6.21 -9.71 12.05
C GLU A 81 5.65 -9.49 13.44
N CYS A 82 4.40 -9.85 13.63
CA CYS A 82 3.71 -9.79 14.92
C CYS A 82 2.81 -11.02 15.06
N LYS A 83 2.02 -11.06 16.10
CA LYS A 83 1.03 -12.14 16.31
C LYS A 83 -0.34 -11.56 16.58
N ILE A 84 -1.37 -12.21 16.08
CA ILE A 84 -2.76 -12.01 16.50
C ILE A 84 -3.18 -13.30 17.23
N GLY A 85 -3.23 -13.25 18.54
CA GLY A 85 -3.29 -14.44 19.37
C GLY A 85 -2.05 -15.33 19.10
N ASN A 86 -2.25 -16.57 18.66
CA ASN A 86 -1.14 -17.48 18.34
C ASN A 86 -0.75 -17.47 16.84
N THR A 87 -1.43 -16.70 16.00
CA THR A 87 -1.21 -16.71 14.55
C THR A 87 -0.16 -15.67 14.19
N PRO A 88 0.96 -16.07 13.56
CA PRO A 88 1.96 -15.13 13.08
C PRO A 88 1.40 -14.31 11.92
N ILE A 89 1.66 -13.02 11.93
CA ILE A 89 1.21 -12.04 10.95
C ILE A 89 2.42 -11.32 10.38
N LYS A 90 2.39 -11.10 9.08
CA LYS A 90 3.40 -10.32 8.37
C LYS A 90 2.84 -8.96 7.95
N VAL A 91 3.66 -7.95 8.11
CA VAL A 91 3.35 -6.58 7.68
C VAL A 91 4.49 -6.08 6.80
N TYR A 92 4.15 -5.54 5.64
CA TYR A 92 5.07 -4.95 4.70
C TYR A 92 4.65 -3.52 4.42
N GLY A 93 5.60 -2.60 4.37
CA GLY A 93 5.34 -1.21 4.03
C GLY A 93 6.34 -0.69 3.02
N ILE A 94 5.87 0.05 2.03
CA ILE A 94 6.68 0.88 1.16
C ILE A 94 6.17 2.31 1.20
N ALA A 95 7.08 3.26 1.12
CA ALA A 95 6.73 4.67 1.11
C ALA A 95 7.68 5.48 0.24
N LYS A 96 7.22 6.68 -0.15
CA LYS A 96 8.06 7.70 -0.76
C LYS A 96 7.74 9.07 -0.16
N GLY A 97 8.70 9.97 -0.23
CA GLY A 97 8.64 11.35 0.21
C GLY A 97 9.95 11.76 0.86
N SER A 98 10.53 12.89 0.46
CA SER A 98 11.79 13.43 1.00
C SER A 98 11.81 14.95 1.08
N GLY A 99 10.82 15.64 0.55
CA GLY A 99 10.62 17.08 0.63
C GLY A 99 9.15 17.41 0.51
N MET A 100 8.76 18.63 0.84
CA MET A 100 7.39 19.07 0.99
C MET A 100 6.66 18.21 2.03
N ILE A 101 7.33 17.97 3.18
CA ILE A 101 6.82 17.13 4.27
C ILE A 101 6.71 17.97 5.53
N PHE A 102 5.47 18.17 5.97
CA PHE A 102 5.11 18.82 7.23
C PHE A 102 4.01 18.00 7.92
N PRO A 103 3.89 17.99 9.25
CA PRO A 103 2.82 17.29 9.95
C PRO A 103 1.42 17.53 9.37
N ASN A 104 0.57 16.52 9.39
CA ASN A 104 -0.74 16.42 8.76
C ASN A 104 -0.73 16.05 7.28
N MET A 105 0.16 15.14 6.93
CA MET A 105 0.33 14.50 5.62
C MET A 105 0.74 15.46 4.49
N ALA A 106 1.97 15.32 4.04
CA ALA A 106 2.50 16.13 2.95
C ALA A 106 3.46 15.36 2.05
N THR A 107 3.12 15.22 0.76
CA THR A 107 3.88 14.59 -0.33
C THR A 107 4.26 13.13 -0.09
N THR A 108 3.60 12.47 0.84
CA THR A 108 3.87 11.08 1.19
C THR A 108 2.91 10.15 0.48
N LEU A 109 3.43 9.16 -0.22
CA LEU A 109 2.68 7.98 -0.58
C LEU A 109 3.16 6.83 0.29
N GLY A 110 2.25 6.23 1.07
CA GLY A 110 2.51 5.09 1.92
C GLY A 110 1.56 3.93 1.58
N PHE A 111 2.12 2.75 1.43
CA PHE A 111 1.35 1.53 1.16
C PHE A 111 1.76 0.47 2.16
N ILE A 112 0.79 -0.01 2.95
CA ILE A 112 0.98 -1.01 3.98
C ILE A 112 0.17 -2.24 3.61
N PHE A 113 0.78 -3.41 3.70
CA PHE A 113 0.16 -4.68 3.35
C PHE A 113 0.33 -5.67 4.50
N THR A 114 -0.73 -6.42 4.80
CA THR A 114 -0.68 -7.49 5.80
C THR A 114 -1.43 -8.73 5.30
N ASP A 115 -1.03 -9.88 5.78
CA ASP A 115 -1.76 -11.12 5.57
C ASP A 115 -2.86 -11.37 6.61
N ALA A 116 -2.97 -10.51 7.62
CA ALA A 116 -3.97 -10.61 8.68
C ALA A 116 -5.40 -10.66 8.14
N ASN A 117 -6.25 -11.43 8.83
CA ASN A 117 -7.70 -11.46 8.59
C ASN A 117 -8.35 -10.30 9.38
N LEU A 118 -8.47 -9.15 8.72
CA LEU A 118 -9.01 -7.92 9.30
C LEU A 118 -10.02 -7.28 8.34
N SER A 119 -11.14 -6.84 8.87
CA SER A 119 -12.12 -6.09 8.09
C SER A 119 -11.62 -4.69 7.75
N SER A 120 -12.17 -4.09 6.69
CA SER A 120 -11.83 -2.72 6.27
C SER A 120 -12.13 -1.69 7.35
N SER A 121 -13.18 -1.90 8.16
CA SER A 121 -13.51 -1.00 9.28
C SER A 121 -12.45 -1.04 10.38
N ILE A 122 -11.91 -2.20 10.68
CA ILE A 122 -10.82 -2.36 11.66
C ILE A 122 -9.54 -1.73 11.13
N LEU A 123 -9.17 -2.00 9.88
CA LEU A 123 -8.00 -1.38 9.24
C LEU A 123 -8.07 0.15 9.26
N LYS A 124 -9.26 0.71 8.96
CA LYS A 124 -9.50 2.15 9.01
C LYS A 124 -9.28 2.73 10.41
N ASN A 125 -9.76 2.04 11.44
CA ASN A 125 -9.60 2.51 12.81
C ASN A 125 -8.14 2.40 13.28
N ILE A 126 -7.45 1.29 12.97
CA ILE A 126 -6.01 1.14 13.27
C ILE A 126 -5.22 2.26 12.61
N LEU A 127 -5.45 2.52 11.32
CA LEU A 127 -4.76 3.60 10.61
C LEU A 127 -5.05 4.95 11.25
N LYS A 128 -6.30 5.25 11.59
CA LYS A 128 -6.68 6.50 12.25
C LYS A 128 -5.98 6.69 13.60
N ASP A 129 -5.88 5.62 14.39
CA ASP A 129 -5.29 5.70 15.73
C ASP A 129 -3.76 5.84 15.69
N THR A 130 -3.11 5.38 14.60
CA THR A 130 -1.64 5.34 14.49
C THR A 130 -1.07 6.44 13.59
N ILE A 131 -1.84 7.04 12.69
CA ILE A 131 -1.34 7.97 11.68
C ILE A 131 -0.67 9.21 12.29
N GLU A 132 -1.22 9.73 13.39
CA GLU A 132 -0.73 10.93 14.06
C GLU A 132 0.66 10.77 14.67
N THR A 133 0.96 9.57 15.18
CA THR A 133 2.26 9.26 15.81
C THR A 133 3.27 8.65 14.84
N THR A 134 2.89 8.47 13.58
CA THR A 134 3.73 7.87 12.53
C THR A 134 3.90 8.82 11.35
N PHE A 135 3.08 8.70 10.32
CA PHE A 135 3.22 9.50 9.09
C PHE A 135 3.02 11.00 9.36
N ASN A 136 2.03 11.39 10.16
CA ASN A 136 1.79 12.81 10.49
C ASN A 136 2.84 13.40 11.44
N ALA A 137 3.66 12.59 12.08
CA ALA A 137 4.75 13.06 12.93
C ALA A 137 6.04 13.38 12.15
N ILE A 138 6.07 13.11 10.83
CA ILE A 138 7.25 13.35 10.00
C ILE A 138 7.24 14.79 9.52
N SER A 139 8.37 15.51 9.72
CA SER A 139 8.62 16.81 9.14
C SER A 139 9.99 16.85 8.49
N CYS A 140 10.11 17.47 7.33
CA CYS A 140 11.38 17.59 6.61
C CYS A 140 11.75 19.05 6.35
N ASP A 141 10.90 19.81 5.69
CA ASP A 141 11.18 21.19 5.24
C ASP A 141 10.07 22.20 5.62
N GLY A 142 9.03 21.75 6.28
CA GLY A 142 7.94 22.60 6.75
C GLY A 142 6.89 22.97 5.71
N ASP A 143 7.01 22.46 4.48
CA ASP A 143 6.04 22.69 3.42
C ASP A 143 4.98 21.58 3.38
N THR A 144 3.71 21.94 3.14
CA THR A 144 2.60 20.98 2.99
C THR A 144 2.32 20.65 1.54
N SER A 145 1.92 19.43 1.26
CA SER A 145 1.47 18.97 -0.05
C SER A 145 -0.05 18.85 -0.12
N THR A 146 -0.56 18.63 -1.33
CA THR A 146 -2.00 18.45 -1.60
C THR A 146 -2.36 17.02 -2.00
N ASN A 147 -1.37 16.12 -2.17
CA ASN A 147 -1.58 14.81 -2.78
C ASN A 147 -0.96 13.67 -1.96
N ASP A 148 -1.29 13.64 -0.68
CA ASP A 148 -0.80 12.61 0.23
C ASP A 148 -1.78 11.46 0.32
N MET A 149 -1.25 10.27 0.46
CA MET A 149 -2.07 9.10 0.68
C MET A 149 -1.31 8.04 1.47
N VAL A 150 -1.93 7.53 2.53
CA VAL A 150 -1.52 6.29 3.18
C VAL A 150 -2.65 5.28 3.06
N SER A 151 -2.33 4.12 2.52
CA SER A 151 -3.29 3.03 2.33
C SER A 151 -2.83 1.77 3.01
N ILE A 152 -3.75 1.06 3.65
CA ILE A 152 -3.50 -0.23 4.28
C ILE A 152 -4.40 -1.31 3.67
N PHE A 153 -3.81 -2.47 3.38
CA PHE A 153 -4.47 -3.59 2.72
C PHE A 153 -4.26 -4.87 3.50
N ALA A 154 -5.33 -5.65 3.71
CA ALA A 154 -5.28 -6.98 4.29
C ALA A 154 -5.66 -8.03 3.25
N THR A 155 -4.87 -9.08 3.13
CA THR A 155 -5.14 -10.19 2.19
C THR A 155 -5.95 -11.31 2.81
N ASN A 156 -6.12 -11.29 4.13
CA ASN A 156 -6.85 -12.29 4.92
C ASN A 156 -6.28 -13.72 4.79
N LYS A 157 -4.99 -13.87 4.48
CA LYS A 157 -4.34 -15.17 4.23
C LYS A 157 -3.75 -15.82 5.48
N ALA A 158 -3.58 -15.08 6.58
CA ALA A 158 -2.99 -15.62 7.81
C ALA A 158 -3.94 -16.53 8.60
N ASN A 159 -5.24 -16.52 8.28
CA ASN A 159 -6.26 -17.34 8.95
C ASN A 159 -6.32 -17.13 10.48
N ASN A 160 -5.96 -15.96 10.97
CA ASN A 160 -6.18 -15.60 12.37
C ASN A 160 -7.68 -15.51 12.68
N SER A 161 -8.04 -15.70 13.94
CA SER A 161 -9.43 -15.53 14.39
C SER A 161 -9.95 -14.14 14.03
N GLU A 162 -11.24 -14.05 13.76
CA GLU A 162 -11.90 -12.78 13.48
C GLU A 162 -11.66 -11.78 14.61
N ILE A 163 -11.31 -10.58 14.24
CA ILE A 163 -11.16 -9.44 15.15
C ILE A 163 -12.42 -8.58 15.08
N LYS A 164 -13.11 -8.41 16.19
CA LYS A 164 -14.37 -7.65 16.27
C LYS A 164 -14.17 -6.18 16.58
N SER A 165 -13.04 -5.83 17.19
CA SER A 165 -12.72 -4.46 17.55
C SER A 165 -11.22 -4.21 17.39
N HIS A 166 -10.83 -3.02 16.91
CA HIS A 166 -9.43 -2.58 16.85
C HIS A 166 -8.79 -2.40 18.25
N LYS A 167 -9.59 -2.39 19.31
CA LYS A 167 -9.14 -2.33 20.71
C LYS A 167 -9.06 -3.71 21.38
N GLU A 168 -9.22 -4.80 20.62
CA GLU A 168 -9.05 -6.13 21.20
C GLU A 168 -7.61 -6.36 21.65
N LYS A 169 -7.45 -6.91 22.85
CA LYS A 169 -6.14 -7.19 23.42
C LYS A 169 -5.23 -8.00 22.49
N LYS A 170 -5.79 -8.91 21.70
CA LYS A 170 -5.06 -9.72 20.71
C LYS A 170 -4.31 -8.93 19.64
N LEU A 171 -4.60 -7.65 19.46
CA LEU A 171 -3.93 -6.76 18.52
C LEU A 171 -2.80 -5.95 19.16
N HIS A 172 -2.74 -5.92 20.50
CA HIS A 172 -1.80 -5.08 21.24
C HIS A 172 -0.74 -5.89 22.03
N ASP A 173 -0.90 -7.21 22.06
CA ASP A 173 0.08 -8.15 22.61
C ASP A 173 1.07 -8.62 21.52
#